data_992a5a25aa476e37df1da507b2318c5c
#
_entry.id   992a5a25aa476e37df1da507b2318c5c
#
_cell.length_a   1.000
_cell.length_b   1.000
_cell.length_c   1.000
_cell.angle_alpha   90.00
_cell.angle_beta   90.00
_cell.angle_gamma   90.00
#
_symmetry.space_group_name_H-M   'P 1'
#
loop_
_entity.id
_entity.type
_entity.pdbx_description
1 polymer ?
#
loop_
_entity_poly.entity_id
_entity_poly.type
_entity_poly.pdbx_seq_one_letter_code
_entity_poly.pdbx_strand_id
1 'polypeptide(L)'
;GTYDDFLNAILTFESTIDPQKAQYYAENYDNPTATSYQDVEYPGRVIRAQDGTTTKSNVSIREYFERLGIGKYYTQGSTDPQMFKQMQYATMNYLGFIGYQLSEQDFWDLGYYTHYDENHLPKYYSDVPVSNWANGVRDKVMNLPGKGEVHVTDVNTWQGTFTGKHGINSFDDVLDPDKQDYVAKDHFVDKYEGMVRLLAERGKTLNDYLGTTIRWSECHPVLTPPPGVPDAVEITLSGLLGGAHLRGAEGITALLVDRENRADENGTAILQYVYQFAGYDTPFNP
;
A
#
# COMPACT_ATOMS: atom_id res chain seq x y z
N GLY A 1 -3.23 12.92 -17.67
CA GLY A 1 -1.98 13.15 -16.96
C GLY A 1 -0.85 12.21 -17.40
N THR A 2 0.36 12.53 -17.03
CA THR A 2 1.55 11.72 -17.30
C THR A 2 1.64 10.52 -16.37
N TYR A 3 2.59 9.63 -16.64
CA TYR A 3 2.89 8.51 -15.73
C TYR A 3 3.43 9.01 -14.37
N ASP A 4 4.23 10.08 -14.37
CA ASP A 4 4.69 10.70 -13.12
C ASP A 4 3.50 11.27 -12.32
N ASP A 5 2.51 11.83 -13.00
CA ASP A 5 1.27 12.26 -12.34
C ASP A 5 0.51 11.09 -11.72
N PHE A 6 0.47 9.94 -12.39
CA PHE A 6 -0.11 8.71 -11.85
C PHE A 6 0.61 8.27 -10.59
N LEU A 7 1.94 8.18 -10.63
CA LEU A 7 2.73 7.78 -9.46
C LEU A 7 2.53 8.77 -8.30
N ASN A 8 2.49 10.06 -8.60
CA ASN A 8 2.23 11.08 -7.57
C ASN A 8 0.81 10.96 -6.98
N ALA A 9 -0.19 10.64 -7.80
CA ALA A 9 -1.55 10.41 -7.32
C ALA A 9 -1.64 9.20 -6.39
N ILE A 10 -0.98 8.10 -6.74
CA ILE A 10 -0.87 6.92 -5.88
C ILE A 10 -0.19 7.27 -4.57
N LEU A 11 0.96 7.94 -4.62
CA LEU A 11 1.73 8.32 -3.43
C LEU A 11 0.92 9.23 -2.50
N THR A 12 0.26 10.24 -3.05
CA THR A 12 -0.57 11.17 -2.28
C THR A 12 -1.71 10.46 -1.56
N PHE A 13 -2.38 9.56 -2.27
CA PHE A 13 -3.48 8.78 -1.69
C PHE A 13 -2.97 7.79 -0.64
N GLU A 14 -1.97 7.00 -0.97
CA GLU A 14 -1.48 5.92 -0.11
C GLU A 14 -0.74 6.43 1.13
N SER A 15 0.04 7.50 0.99
CA SER A 15 0.72 8.12 2.13
C SER A 15 -0.24 8.87 3.07
N THR A 16 -1.44 9.21 2.59
CA THR A 16 -2.42 10.07 3.27
C THR A 16 -1.96 11.52 3.50
N ILE A 17 -0.81 11.88 3.00
CA ILE A 17 -0.27 13.24 3.09
C ILE A 17 -0.55 13.96 1.77
N ASP A 18 -1.37 15.00 1.84
CA ASP A 18 -1.80 15.76 0.68
C ASP A 18 -1.32 17.21 0.78
N PRO A 19 -0.43 17.67 -0.12
CA PRO A 19 0.03 19.05 -0.13
C PRO A 19 -1.09 20.08 -0.25
N GLN A 20 -2.22 19.72 -0.86
CA GLN A 20 -3.39 20.60 -0.98
C GLN A 20 -4.08 20.86 0.38
N LYS A 21 -3.79 20.06 1.39
CA LYS A 21 -4.27 20.23 2.76
C LYS A 21 -3.31 21.01 3.65
N ALA A 22 -2.31 21.68 3.08
CA ALA A 22 -1.31 22.41 3.85
C ALA A 22 -1.92 23.38 4.86
N GLN A 23 -2.97 24.12 4.45
CA GLN A 23 -3.68 25.04 5.34
C GLN A 23 -4.39 24.30 6.47
N TYR A 24 -5.07 23.22 6.17
CA TYR A 24 -5.73 22.39 7.19
C TYR A 24 -4.73 21.86 8.22
N TYR A 25 -3.58 21.38 7.77
CA TYR A 25 -2.53 20.90 8.67
C TYR A 25 -2.02 21.98 9.60
N ALA A 26 -1.78 23.17 9.07
CA ALA A 26 -1.31 24.31 9.86
C ALA A 26 -2.35 24.74 10.90
N GLU A 27 -3.61 24.90 10.50
CA GLU A 27 -4.70 25.36 11.37
C GLU A 27 -5.11 24.33 12.41
N ASN A 28 -4.92 23.04 12.14
CA ASN A 28 -5.32 21.95 13.01
C ASN A 28 -4.14 21.24 13.69
N TYR A 29 -2.98 21.84 13.65
CA TYR A 29 -1.74 21.22 14.13
C TYR A 29 -1.85 20.73 15.57
N ASP A 30 -2.50 21.50 16.44
CA ASP A 30 -2.72 21.17 17.85
C ASP A 30 -4.21 20.88 18.17
N ASN A 31 -5.08 20.79 17.17
CA ASN A 31 -6.48 20.43 17.38
C ASN A 31 -6.59 18.92 17.68
N PRO A 32 -7.01 18.52 18.90
CA PRO A 32 -7.01 17.11 19.31
C PRO A 32 -8.00 16.22 18.56
N THR A 33 -8.91 16.81 17.79
CA THR A 33 -9.91 16.08 16.98
C THR A 33 -9.71 16.28 15.49
N ALA A 34 -8.52 16.69 15.06
CA ALA A 34 -8.24 17.03 13.67
C ALA A 34 -8.41 15.85 12.72
N THR A 35 -7.96 14.65 13.13
CA THR A 35 -8.02 13.44 12.32
C THR A 35 -8.08 12.21 13.23
N SER A 36 -8.21 11.04 12.63
CA SER A 36 -8.14 9.78 13.35
C SER A 36 -6.92 8.98 12.91
N TYR A 37 -6.36 8.23 13.86
CA TYR A 37 -5.25 7.34 13.63
C TYR A 37 -5.57 5.95 14.19
N GLN A 38 -5.26 4.93 13.41
CA GLN A 38 -5.33 3.55 13.85
C GLN A 38 -3.94 3.06 14.20
N ASP A 39 -3.79 2.47 15.39
CA ASP A 39 -2.53 1.90 15.86
C ASP A 39 -2.77 0.51 16.44
N VAL A 40 -1.71 -0.22 16.63
CA VAL A 40 -1.75 -1.50 17.31
C VAL A 40 -0.81 -1.43 18.51
N GLU A 41 -1.37 -1.51 19.69
CA GLU A 41 -0.58 -1.63 20.92
C GLU A 41 -0.18 -3.07 21.17
N TYR A 42 1.07 -3.24 21.56
CA TYR A 42 1.73 -4.51 21.63
C TYR A 42 2.49 -4.65 22.92
N PRO A 43 2.09 -5.57 23.77
CA PRO A 43 2.69 -5.67 25.09
C PRO A 43 4.19 -5.92 25.03
N GLY A 44 4.97 -5.00 25.59
CA GLY A 44 6.41 -5.15 25.76
C GLY A 44 7.26 -5.04 24.49
N ARG A 45 6.72 -4.57 23.38
CA ARG A 45 7.47 -4.42 22.14
C ARG A 45 7.43 -3.00 21.58
N VAL A 46 8.53 -2.62 20.97
CA VAL A 46 8.70 -1.30 20.32
C VAL A 46 8.15 -1.29 18.90
N ILE A 47 7.95 -2.46 18.31
CA ILE A 47 7.53 -2.60 16.93
C ILE A 47 6.02 -2.47 16.86
N ARG A 48 5.55 -1.68 15.93
CA ARG A 48 4.12 -1.50 15.66
C ARG A 48 3.50 -2.81 15.23
N ALA A 49 2.27 -2.96 15.41
CA ALA A 49 1.44 -4.02 14.90
C ALA A 49 1.97 -5.44 15.08
N GLN A 50 1.46 -6.07 16.05
CA GLN A 50 1.71 -7.47 16.33
C GLN A 50 0.50 -8.04 17.02
N ASP A 51 0.68 -8.72 18.13
CA ASP A 51 -0.34 -9.33 18.94
C ASP A 51 -0.98 -8.35 19.94
N GLY A 52 -1.14 -7.11 19.55
CA GLY A 52 -1.73 -6.10 20.43
C GLY A 52 -3.20 -5.85 20.16
N THR A 53 -3.73 -4.84 20.80
CA THR A 53 -5.08 -4.36 20.60
C THR A 53 -5.08 -3.25 19.54
N THR A 54 -5.92 -3.37 18.53
CA THR A 54 -6.11 -2.29 17.57
C THR A 54 -6.88 -1.15 18.25
N THR A 55 -6.29 0.05 18.21
CA THR A 55 -6.90 1.27 18.73
C THR A 55 -7.09 2.30 17.62
N LYS A 56 -8.25 2.95 17.62
CA LYS A 56 -8.52 4.10 16.75
C LYS A 56 -8.83 5.29 17.60
N SER A 57 -8.01 6.32 17.50
CA SER A 57 -8.10 7.52 18.32
C SER A 57 -8.20 8.76 17.47
N ASN A 58 -8.90 9.78 17.99
CA ASN A 58 -8.79 11.12 17.44
C ASN A 58 -7.46 11.72 17.90
N VAL A 59 -6.74 12.34 16.97
CA VAL A 59 -5.43 12.93 17.23
C VAL A 59 -5.31 14.29 16.56
N SER A 60 -4.37 15.11 17.05
CA SER A 60 -3.96 16.33 16.37
C SER A 60 -3.14 16.00 15.13
N ILE A 61 -2.98 16.96 14.23
CA ILE A 61 -2.08 16.79 13.08
C ILE A 61 -0.65 16.57 13.55
N ARG A 62 -0.20 17.27 14.60
CA ARG A 62 1.14 17.05 15.22
C ARG A 62 1.33 15.57 15.56
N GLU A 63 0.38 15.01 16.31
CA GLU A 63 0.45 13.61 16.72
C GLU A 63 0.32 12.66 15.55
N TYR A 64 -0.53 12.97 14.58
CA TYR A 64 -0.67 12.19 13.35
C TYR A 64 0.65 12.09 12.59
N PHE A 65 1.36 13.20 12.41
CA PHE A 65 2.67 13.20 11.76
C PHE A 65 3.73 12.43 12.58
N GLU A 66 3.70 12.54 13.89
CA GLU A 66 4.59 11.78 14.77
C GLU A 66 4.34 10.28 14.66
N ARG A 67 3.06 9.87 14.66
CA ARG A 67 2.67 8.45 14.52
C ARG A 67 3.08 7.86 13.18
N LEU A 68 3.02 8.64 12.10
CA LEU A 68 3.50 8.24 10.78
C LEU A 68 5.03 8.33 10.63
N GLY A 69 5.74 8.79 11.64
CA GLY A 69 7.20 8.92 11.63
C GLY A 69 7.74 10.09 10.83
N ILE A 70 6.92 11.09 10.52
CA ILE A 70 7.25 12.20 9.61
C ILE A 70 7.27 13.58 10.26
N GLY A 71 6.99 13.66 11.56
CA GLY A 71 6.93 14.95 12.27
C GLY A 71 8.21 15.76 12.16
N LYS A 72 9.37 15.11 12.13
CA LYS A 72 10.68 15.75 12.00
C LYS A 72 10.89 16.50 10.68
N TYR A 73 10.10 16.19 9.64
CA TYR A 73 10.21 16.84 8.34
C TYR A 73 9.29 18.04 8.21
N TYR A 74 8.28 18.14 9.05
CA TYR A 74 7.23 19.16 8.92
C TYR A 74 7.62 20.46 9.62
N THR A 75 7.45 21.56 8.89
CA THR A 75 7.49 22.92 9.45
C THR A 75 6.08 23.51 9.40
N GLN A 76 5.51 23.84 10.56
CA GLN A 76 4.15 24.33 10.64
C GLN A 76 3.95 25.59 9.79
N GLY A 77 2.89 25.57 8.98
CA GLY A 77 2.54 26.66 8.08
C GLY A 77 3.28 26.67 6.75
N SER A 78 4.27 25.81 6.57
CA SER A 78 4.98 25.69 5.29
C SER A 78 4.10 25.07 4.22
N THR A 79 4.22 25.57 3.00
CA THR A 79 3.60 25.03 1.79
C THR A 79 4.63 24.47 0.83
N ASP A 80 5.88 24.26 1.29
CA ASP A 80 6.97 23.77 0.47
C ASP A 80 6.68 22.39 -0.13
N PRO A 81 6.59 22.25 -1.47
CA PRO A 81 6.32 20.96 -2.11
C PRO A 81 7.38 19.90 -1.81
N GLN A 82 8.64 20.28 -1.63
CA GLN A 82 9.73 19.35 -1.33
C GLN A 82 9.58 18.77 0.08
N MET A 83 9.17 19.59 1.04
CA MET A 83 8.87 19.12 2.39
C MET A 83 7.75 18.06 2.37
N PHE A 84 6.64 18.34 1.71
CA PHE A 84 5.53 17.39 1.62
C PHE A 84 5.92 16.12 0.86
N LYS A 85 6.71 16.25 -0.19
CA LYS A 85 7.21 15.09 -0.94
C LYS A 85 8.03 14.17 -0.04
N GLN A 86 8.97 14.72 0.71
CA GLN A 86 9.76 13.93 1.65
C GLN A 86 8.90 13.27 2.72
N MET A 87 7.90 13.98 3.23
CA MET A 87 6.95 13.42 4.20
C MET A 87 6.18 12.24 3.60
N GLN A 88 5.69 12.37 2.36
CA GLN A 88 4.95 11.30 1.68
C GLN A 88 5.75 10.01 1.58
N TYR A 89 7.00 10.09 1.11
CA TYR A 89 7.87 8.91 0.96
C TYR A 89 8.28 8.28 2.29
N ALA A 90 8.37 9.08 3.34
CA ALA A 90 8.83 8.63 4.65
C ALA A 90 7.72 8.12 5.56
N THR A 91 6.45 8.21 5.17
CA THR A 91 5.34 7.71 6.00
C THR A 91 5.48 6.21 6.28
N MET A 92 5.18 5.83 7.50
CA MET A 92 5.02 4.44 7.89
C MET A 92 3.73 4.30 8.68
N ASN A 93 2.82 3.44 8.22
CA ASN A 93 1.57 3.21 8.91
C ASN A 93 1.73 2.22 10.08
N TYR A 94 0.63 1.93 10.79
CA TYR A 94 0.62 1.04 11.95
C TYR A 94 1.03 -0.42 11.63
N LEU A 95 0.93 -0.85 10.37
CA LEU A 95 1.39 -2.17 9.91
C LEU A 95 2.80 -2.14 9.30
N GLY A 96 3.47 -0.98 9.32
CA GLY A 96 4.82 -0.83 8.79
C GLY A 96 4.91 -0.69 7.27
N PHE A 97 3.81 -0.47 6.56
CA PHE A 97 3.84 -0.10 5.14
C PHE A 97 4.37 1.32 5.00
N ILE A 98 5.16 1.55 3.98
CA ILE A 98 5.87 2.82 3.77
C ILE A 98 5.43 3.52 2.49
N GLY A 99 5.41 4.85 2.50
CA GLY A 99 5.21 5.71 1.33
C GLY A 99 4.04 5.32 0.43
N TYR A 100 4.34 4.71 -0.71
CA TYR A 100 3.36 4.14 -1.64
C TYR A 100 2.52 2.99 -1.03
N GLN A 101 2.62 2.71 0.24
CA GLN A 101 2.11 1.52 0.91
C GLN A 101 2.79 0.25 0.41
N LEU A 102 4.11 0.33 0.24
CA LEU A 102 4.94 -0.81 -0.09
C LEU A 102 5.28 -1.60 1.17
N SER A 103 5.30 -2.92 1.01
CA SER A 103 5.59 -3.87 2.08
C SER A 103 6.97 -4.51 1.92
N GLU A 104 7.45 -5.17 2.98
CA GLU A 104 8.64 -6.02 2.90
C GLU A 104 8.51 -7.08 1.80
N GLN A 105 7.30 -7.64 1.63
CA GLN A 105 7.03 -8.64 0.59
C GLN A 105 7.21 -8.04 -0.82
N ASP A 106 6.76 -6.81 -1.04
CA ASP A 106 6.97 -6.11 -2.32
C ASP A 106 8.46 -5.96 -2.61
N PHE A 107 9.24 -5.54 -1.62
CA PHE A 107 10.69 -5.38 -1.76
C PHE A 107 11.39 -6.73 -2.01
N TRP A 108 10.92 -7.79 -1.36
CA TRP A 108 11.47 -9.13 -1.57
C TRP A 108 11.17 -9.64 -2.97
N ASP A 109 9.91 -9.56 -3.40
CA ASP A 109 9.49 -10.03 -4.73
C ASP A 109 10.24 -9.32 -5.86
N LEU A 110 10.62 -8.06 -5.64
CA LEU A 110 11.31 -7.23 -6.63
C LEU A 110 12.85 -7.29 -6.54
N GLY A 111 13.38 -8.08 -5.60
CA GLY A 111 14.82 -8.31 -5.48
C GLY A 111 15.59 -7.25 -4.70
N TYR A 112 14.91 -6.43 -3.89
CA TYR A 112 15.53 -5.38 -3.07
C TYR A 112 15.86 -5.83 -1.66
N TYR A 113 15.29 -6.95 -1.20
CA TYR A 113 15.23 -7.27 0.22
C TYR A 113 15.03 -8.77 0.43
N THR A 114 15.47 -9.29 1.58
CA THR A 114 15.17 -10.65 2.01
C THR A 114 14.64 -10.67 3.43
N HIS A 115 13.60 -11.43 3.66
CA HIS A 115 13.05 -11.72 4.98
C HIS A 115 13.90 -12.71 5.78
N TYR A 116 14.82 -13.42 5.11
CA TYR A 116 15.54 -14.51 5.72
C TYR A 116 16.88 -14.04 6.25
N ASP A 117 17.29 -14.61 7.36
CA ASP A 117 18.66 -14.51 7.85
C ASP A 117 19.62 -15.38 7.00
N GLU A 118 20.88 -15.45 7.40
CA GLU A 118 21.89 -16.25 6.70
C GLU A 118 21.59 -17.75 6.67
N ASN A 119 20.68 -18.23 7.55
CA ASN A 119 20.21 -19.61 7.62
C ASN A 119 18.86 -19.80 6.91
N HIS A 120 18.40 -18.82 6.15
CA HIS A 120 17.13 -18.84 5.44
C HIS A 120 15.90 -18.88 6.36
N LEU A 121 16.01 -18.35 7.58
CA LEU A 121 14.88 -18.22 8.50
C LEU A 121 14.27 -16.82 8.43
N PRO A 122 12.94 -16.69 8.40
CA PRO A 122 12.31 -15.39 8.43
C PRO A 122 12.69 -14.59 9.67
N LYS A 123 13.00 -13.30 9.50
CA LYS A 123 13.34 -12.41 10.61
C LYS A 123 12.14 -11.71 11.22
N TYR A 124 10.97 -11.83 10.62
CA TYR A 124 9.75 -11.12 11.03
C TYR A 124 8.64 -12.05 11.54
N TYR A 125 8.97 -13.30 11.88
CA TYR A 125 7.97 -14.19 12.49
C TYR A 125 7.76 -13.84 13.96
N SER A 126 6.58 -14.18 14.47
CA SER A 126 6.22 -13.98 15.87
C SER A 126 6.19 -15.31 16.63
N ASP A 127 6.76 -15.33 17.82
CA ASP A 127 6.62 -16.43 18.77
C ASP A 127 5.35 -16.25 19.66
N VAL A 128 4.64 -15.15 19.50
CA VAL A 128 3.46 -14.84 20.31
C VAL A 128 2.28 -15.62 19.78
N PRO A 129 1.46 -16.24 20.65
CA PRO A 129 0.27 -16.98 20.23
C PRO A 129 -0.70 -16.11 19.43
N VAL A 130 -1.26 -16.67 18.37
CA VAL A 130 -2.23 -15.99 17.49
C VAL A 130 -3.43 -15.42 18.26
N SER A 131 -3.85 -16.11 19.32
CA SER A 131 -4.96 -15.64 20.17
C SER A 131 -4.74 -14.27 20.81
N ASN A 132 -3.49 -13.81 20.88
CA ASN A 132 -3.11 -12.52 21.43
C ASN A 132 -2.98 -11.42 20.36
N TRP A 133 -3.22 -11.75 19.10
CA TRP A 133 -3.07 -10.79 18.02
C TRP A 133 -4.32 -9.92 17.86
N ALA A 134 -4.10 -8.67 17.46
CA ALA A 134 -5.19 -7.75 17.20
C ALA A 134 -6.03 -8.22 16.02
N ASN A 135 -7.33 -7.89 16.04
CA ASN A 135 -8.21 -8.12 14.91
C ASN A 135 -7.69 -7.36 13.68
N GLY A 136 -7.67 -8.04 12.55
CA GLY A 136 -7.16 -7.48 11.29
C GLY A 136 -5.67 -7.66 11.06
N VAL A 137 -4.91 -8.10 12.07
CA VAL A 137 -3.53 -8.55 11.88
C VAL A 137 -3.59 -10.01 11.46
N ARG A 138 -3.19 -10.29 10.23
CA ARG A 138 -3.27 -11.63 9.67
C ARG A 138 -2.08 -12.48 10.06
N ASP A 139 -2.37 -13.73 10.34
CA ASP A 139 -1.39 -14.76 10.59
C ASP A 139 -1.24 -15.65 9.36
N LYS A 140 0.00 -15.93 8.99
CA LYS A 140 0.35 -16.93 7.99
C LYS A 140 1.16 -18.02 8.65
N VAL A 141 0.75 -19.25 8.43
CA VAL A 141 1.51 -20.41 8.87
C VAL A 141 2.48 -20.79 7.76
N MET A 142 3.75 -20.87 8.10
CA MET A 142 4.81 -21.30 7.20
C MET A 142 5.56 -22.48 7.82
N ASN A 143 5.94 -23.44 7.00
CA ASN A 143 6.78 -24.54 7.42
C ASN A 143 8.23 -24.25 7.01
N LEU A 144 9.08 -24.01 7.99
CA LEU A 144 10.46 -23.59 7.76
C LEU A 144 11.45 -24.74 8.00
N PRO A 145 12.45 -24.89 7.14
CA PRO A 145 13.50 -25.88 7.33
C PRO A 145 14.19 -25.72 8.69
N GLY A 146 14.22 -26.80 9.47
CA GLY A 146 14.88 -26.81 10.79
C GLY A 146 14.09 -26.19 11.93
N LYS A 147 12.95 -25.53 11.67
CA LYS A 147 12.09 -24.92 12.70
C LYS A 147 10.69 -25.52 12.76
N GLY A 148 10.23 -26.16 11.70
CA GLY A 148 8.87 -26.66 11.61
C GLY A 148 7.87 -25.52 11.33
N GLU A 149 6.68 -25.63 11.89
CA GLU A 149 5.60 -24.66 11.70
C GLU A 149 5.83 -23.39 12.51
N VAL A 150 5.81 -22.26 11.84
CA VAL A 150 5.96 -20.93 12.45
C VAL A 150 4.84 -20.02 11.97
N HIS A 151 4.50 -19.03 12.77
CA HIS A 151 3.50 -18.03 12.47
C HIS A 151 4.18 -16.74 12.01
N VAL A 152 3.77 -16.24 10.85
CA VAL A 152 4.31 -15.02 10.24
C VAL A 152 3.19 -13.99 10.18
N THR A 153 3.46 -12.78 10.62
CA THR A 153 2.47 -11.71 10.62
C THR A 153 2.48 -10.92 9.31
N ASP A 154 1.40 -10.18 9.02
CA ASP A 154 1.36 -9.20 7.93
C ASP A 154 2.09 -7.89 8.29
N VAL A 155 2.71 -7.84 9.45
CA VAL A 155 3.43 -6.68 9.96
C VAL A 155 4.80 -6.58 9.30
N ASN A 156 5.12 -5.39 8.84
CA ASN A 156 6.40 -5.07 8.22
C ASN A 156 7.34 -4.51 9.29
N THR A 157 8.29 -5.31 9.74
CA THR A 157 9.26 -4.92 10.78
C THR A 157 10.55 -4.35 10.22
N TRP A 158 10.81 -4.58 8.94
CA TRP A 158 12.01 -4.15 8.21
C TRP A 158 13.32 -4.64 8.87
N GLN A 159 13.29 -5.82 9.47
CA GLN A 159 14.44 -6.45 10.13
C GLN A 159 15.21 -7.41 9.21
N GLY A 160 14.85 -7.49 7.95
CA GLY A 160 15.54 -8.29 6.95
C GLY A 160 16.83 -7.65 6.46
N THR A 161 17.32 -8.12 5.31
CA THR A 161 18.57 -7.66 4.71
C THR A 161 18.29 -7.07 3.33
N PHE A 162 18.85 -5.89 3.06
CA PHE A 162 18.75 -5.24 1.75
C PHE A 162 19.86 -5.73 0.82
N THR A 163 19.54 -5.84 -0.47
CA THR A 163 20.42 -6.43 -1.48
C THR A 163 21.37 -5.44 -2.14
N GLY A 164 21.14 -4.14 -1.99
CA GLY A 164 21.89 -3.08 -2.67
C GLY A 164 21.34 -2.72 -4.05
N LYS A 165 20.30 -3.40 -4.54
CA LYS A 165 19.69 -3.05 -5.83
C LYS A 165 19.27 -1.58 -5.83
N HIS A 166 19.63 -0.86 -6.92
CA HIS A 166 19.42 0.59 -7.09
C HIS A 166 19.88 1.43 -5.89
N GLY A 167 20.95 1.00 -5.21
CA GLY A 167 21.53 1.73 -4.09
C GLY A 167 20.77 1.61 -2.78
N ILE A 168 19.82 0.69 -2.67
CA ILE A 168 19.06 0.44 -1.44
C ILE A 168 19.81 -0.57 -0.58
N ASN A 169 20.54 -0.07 0.41
CA ASN A 169 21.40 -0.86 1.30
C ASN A 169 20.89 -0.90 2.75
N SER A 170 19.96 -0.01 3.09
CA SER A 170 19.43 0.16 4.45
C SER A 170 18.00 0.64 4.41
N PHE A 171 17.33 0.59 5.56
CA PHE A 171 15.98 1.13 5.68
C PHE A 171 15.92 2.65 5.41
N ASP A 172 16.95 3.41 5.79
CA ASP A 172 16.99 4.84 5.48
C ASP A 172 16.98 5.11 3.97
N ASP A 173 17.63 4.25 3.17
CA ASP A 173 17.59 4.34 1.71
C ASP A 173 16.17 4.13 1.15
N VAL A 174 15.36 3.29 1.81
CA VAL A 174 13.97 3.05 1.41
C VAL A 174 13.13 4.32 1.47
N LEU A 175 13.44 5.23 2.38
CA LEU A 175 12.71 6.49 2.58
C LEU A 175 13.18 7.60 1.63
N ASP A 176 14.24 7.37 0.87
CA ASP A 176 14.72 8.31 -0.13
C ASP A 176 13.78 8.35 -1.33
N PRO A 177 13.27 9.52 -1.75
CA PRO A 177 12.31 9.62 -2.84
C PRO A 177 12.78 8.99 -4.15
N ASP A 178 14.00 9.26 -4.58
CA ASP A 178 14.51 8.75 -5.86
C ASP A 178 14.66 7.23 -5.83
N LYS A 179 15.14 6.69 -4.72
CA LYS A 179 15.32 5.25 -4.54
C LYS A 179 13.97 4.53 -4.42
N GLN A 180 13.04 5.07 -3.65
CA GLN A 180 11.72 4.48 -3.53
C GLN A 180 10.95 4.51 -4.84
N ASP A 181 11.13 5.53 -5.68
CA ASP A 181 10.53 5.60 -7.01
C ASP A 181 10.98 4.44 -7.92
N TYR A 182 12.22 3.99 -7.83
CA TYR A 182 12.65 2.79 -8.56
C TYR A 182 11.84 1.57 -8.15
N VAL A 183 11.62 1.41 -6.85
CA VAL A 183 10.82 0.29 -6.31
C VAL A 183 9.39 0.38 -6.80
N ALA A 184 8.77 1.56 -6.74
CA ALA A 184 7.41 1.79 -7.21
C ALA A 184 7.26 1.47 -8.70
N LYS A 185 8.20 1.91 -9.53
CA LYS A 185 8.19 1.61 -10.98
C LYS A 185 8.33 0.12 -11.25
N ASP A 186 9.25 -0.56 -10.58
CA ASP A 186 9.40 -2.01 -10.68
C ASP A 186 8.14 -2.74 -10.22
N HIS A 187 7.49 -2.24 -9.16
CA HIS A 187 6.23 -2.78 -8.66
C HIS A 187 5.13 -2.73 -9.74
N PHE A 188 5.00 -1.62 -10.44
CA PHE A 188 3.98 -1.50 -11.50
C PHE A 188 4.33 -2.30 -12.76
N VAL A 189 5.61 -2.47 -13.09
CA VAL A 189 6.03 -3.44 -14.13
C VAL A 189 5.57 -4.85 -13.76
N ASP A 190 5.82 -5.26 -12.51
CA ASP A 190 5.39 -6.56 -12.00
C ASP A 190 3.87 -6.74 -12.07
N LYS A 191 3.11 -5.70 -11.68
CA LYS A 191 1.65 -5.75 -11.76
C LYS A 191 1.15 -5.83 -13.20
N TYR A 192 1.74 -5.06 -14.11
CA TYR A 192 1.42 -5.13 -15.53
C TYR A 192 1.68 -6.51 -16.11
N GLU A 193 2.87 -7.05 -15.91
CA GLU A 193 3.25 -8.38 -16.41
C GLU A 193 2.38 -9.49 -15.78
N GLY A 194 2.05 -9.35 -14.50
CA GLY A 194 1.14 -10.27 -13.81
C GLY A 194 -0.27 -10.26 -14.39
N MET A 195 -0.81 -9.09 -14.71
CA MET A 195 -2.12 -8.98 -15.35
C MET A 195 -2.12 -9.61 -16.74
N VAL A 196 -1.10 -9.35 -17.55
CA VAL A 196 -0.95 -9.94 -18.89
C VAL A 196 -0.92 -11.46 -18.80
N ARG A 197 -0.09 -12.00 -17.90
CA ARG A 197 0.06 -13.46 -17.73
C ARG A 197 -1.23 -14.11 -17.25
N LEU A 198 -1.87 -13.58 -16.22
CA LEU A 198 -3.08 -14.17 -15.64
C LEU A 198 -4.27 -14.09 -16.60
N LEU A 199 -4.40 -13.01 -17.37
CA LEU A 199 -5.41 -12.92 -18.40
C LEU A 199 -5.16 -13.93 -19.53
N ALA A 200 -3.90 -14.11 -19.95
CA ALA A 200 -3.54 -15.10 -20.97
C ALA A 200 -3.91 -16.53 -20.54
N GLU A 201 -3.74 -16.87 -19.27
CA GLU A 201 -4.17 -18.16 -18.72
C GLU A 201 -5.68 -18.38 -18.82
N ARG A 202 -6.45 -17.31 -18.93
CA ARG A 202 -7.91 -17.33 -19.10
C ARG A 202 -8.32 -17.12 -20.57
N GLY A 203 -7.36 -17.13 -21.51
CA GLY A 203 -7.61 -16.90 -22.94
C GLY A 203 -7.99 -15.44 -23.25
N LYS A 204 -7.56 -14.49 -22.45
CA LYS A 204 -7.89 -13.06 -22.54
C LYS A 204 -6.64 -12.20 -22.67
N THR A 205 -6.86 -10.95 -23.12
CA THR A 205 -5.83 -9.91 -23.18
C THR A 205 -6.34 -8.64 -22.52
N LEU A 206 -5.45 -7.73 -22.15
CA LEU A 206 -5.84 -6.42 -21.67
C LEU A 206 -6.69 -5.65 -22.68
N ASN A 207 -6.36 -5.75 -23.97
CA ASN A 207 -7.10 -5.07 -25.03
C ASN A 207 -8.55 -5.54 -25.15
N ASP A 208 -8.91 -6.73 -24.65
CA ASP A 208 -10.31 -7.17 -24.59
C ASP A 208 -11.14 -6.30 -23.66
N TYR A 209 -10.50 -5.62 -22.69
CA TYR A 209 -11.20 -4.87 -21.66
C TYR A 209 -10.96 -3.37 -21.70
N LEU A 210 -9.80 -2.91 -22.20
CA LEU A 210 -9.48 -1.47 -22.23
C LEU A 210 -10.49 -0.72 -23.10
N GLY A 211 -11.01 0.40 -22.54
CA GLY A 211 -12.05 1.21 -23.17
C GLY A 211 -13.47 0.70 -22.96
N THR A 212 -13.64 -0.48 -22.38
CA THR A 212 -14.97 -0.98 -21.98
C THR A 212 -15.39 -0.43 -20.63
N THR A 213 -16.63 -0.68 -20.23
CA THR A 213 -17.21 -0.20 -18.98
C THR A 213 -17.59 -1.38 -18.10
N ILE A 214 -17.31 -1.27 -16.80
CA ILE A 214 -17.78 -2.20 -15.78
C ILE A 214 -18.69 -1.43 -14.82
N ARG A 215 -19.84 -2.01 -14.47
CA ARG A 215 -20.80 -1.43 -13.53
C ARG A 215 -20.69 -2.10 -12.17
N TRP A 216 -20.72 -1.29 -11.11
CA TRP A 216 -20.78 -1.80 -9.74
C TRP A 216 -21.96 -2.73 -9.53
N SER A 217 -23.12 -2.40 -10.12
CA SER A 217 -24.35 -3.17 -10.04
C SER A 217 -24.26 -4.56 -10.69
N GLU A 218 -23.30 -4.78 -11.57
CA GLU A 218 -23.07 -6.03 -12.30
C GLU A 218 -21.94 -6.88 -11.71
N CYS A 219 -21.37 -6.42 -10.58
CA CYS A 219 -20.26 -7.10 -9.90
C CYS A 219 -20.74 -7.97 -8.74
N HIS A 220 -19.84 -8.82 -8.26
CA HIS A 220 -20.00 -9.65 -7.09
C HIS A 220 -18.90 -9.35 -6.07
N PRO A 221 -19.24 -9.04 -4.81
CA PRO A 221 -20.55 -8.67 -4.32
C PRO A 221 -21.03 -7.35 -4.96
N VAL A 222 -22.32 -7.09 -4.90
CA VAL A 222 -22.85 -5.78 -5.30
C VAL A 222 -22.57 -4.79 -4.17
N LEU A 223 -21.61 -3.88 -4.43
CA LEU A 223 -21.24 -2.84 -3.48
C LEU A 223 -21.76 -1.50 -3.97
N THR A 224 -22.09 -0.63 -3.01
CA THR A 224 -22.51 0.74 -3.32
C THR A 224 -21.27 1.59 -3.65
N PRO A 225 -21.22 2.28 -4.80
CA PRO A 225 -20.13 3.21 -5.07
C PRO A 225 -20.06 4.30 -4.01
N PRO A 226 -18.85 4.68 -3.56
CA PRO A 226 -18.72 5.82 -2.65
C PRO A 226 -19.11 7.14 -3.33
N PRO A 227 -19.38 8.21 -2.56
CA PRO A 227 -19.73 9.51 -3.12
C PRO A 227 -18.72 9.96 -4.19
N GLY A 228 -19.24 10.44 -5.33
CA GLY A 228 -18.43 10.89 -6.45
C GLY A 228 -17.94 9.79 -7.41
N VAL A 229 -18.17 8.53 -7.10
CA VAL A 229 -17.84 7.41 -7.98
C VAL A 229 -19.10 6.95 -8.72
N PRO A 230 -19.13 6.95 -10.06
CA PRO A 230 -20.29 6.51 -10.83
C PRO A 230 -20.44 4.99 -10.78
N ASP A 231 -21.64 4.50 -11.06
CA ASP A 231 -21.89 3.06 -11.22
C ASP A 231 -21.09 2.48 -12.39
N ALA A 232 -21.08 3.18 -13.52
CA ALA A 232 -20.35 2.77 -14.73
C ALA A 232 -18.91 3.31 -14.69
N VAL A 233 -17.93 2.44 -14.68
CA VAL A 233 -16.51 2.78 -14.62
C VAL A 233 -15.83 2.36 -15.93
N GLU A 234 -15.22 3.31 -16.61
CA GLU A 234 -14.39 3.03 -17.79
C GLU A 234 -13.08 2.36 -17.38
N ILE A 235 -12.70 1.34 -18.11
CA ILE A 235 -11.47 0.58 -17.86
C ILE A 235 -10.31 1.21 -18.63
N THR A 236 -9.35 1.75 -17.89
CA THR A 236 -8.09 2.28 -18.41
C THR A 236 -6.91 1.52 -17.84
N LEU A 237 -5.76 1.55 -18.50
CA LEU A 237 -4.59 0.82 -18.00
C LEU A 237 -4.09 1.36 -16.67
N SER A 238 -4.04 2.69 -16.50
CA SER A 238 -3.64 3.28 -15.22
C SER A 238 -4.62 2.94 -14.10
N GLY A 239 -5.92 2.91 -14.38
CA GLY A 239 -6.92 2.45 -13.42
C GLY A 239 -6.70 1.01 -13.00
N LEU A 240 -6.40 0.12 -13.95
CA LEU A 240 -6.08 -1.28 -13.64
C LEU A 240 -4.80 -1.43 -12.80
N LEU A 241 -3.78 -0.63 -13.08
CA LEU A 241 -2.56 -0.61 -12.27
C LEU A 241 -2.84 -0.16 -10.83
N GLY A 242 -3.67 0.86 -10.66
CA GLY A 242 -4.11 1.29 -9.33
C GLY A 242 -4.85 0.20 -8.58
N GLY A 243 -5.77 -0.48 -9.24
CA GLY A 243 -6.49 -1.62 -8.67
C GLY A 243 -5.58 -2.81 -8.36
N ALA A 244 -4.59 -3.08 -9.20
CA ALA A 244 -3.60 -4.13 -8.97
C ALA A 244 -2.69 -3.79 -7.78
N HIS A 245 -2.41 -2.52 -7.55
CA HIS A 245 -1.70 -2.08 -6.35
C HIS A 245 -2.48 -2.44 -5.08
N LEU A 246 -3.80 -2.28 -5.08
CA LEU A 246 -4.64 -2.61 -3.94
C LEU A 246 -4.76 -4.13 -3.70
N ARG A 247 -5.08 -4.90 -4.74
CA ARG A 247 -5.46 -6.33 -4.61
C ARG A 247 -4.70 -7.26 -5.54
N GLY A 248 -3.58 -6.81 -6.08
CA GLY A 248 -2.73 -7.59 -6.97
C GLY A 248 -3.30 -7.80 -8.37
N ALA A 249 -2.48 -8.35 -9.24
CA ALA A 249 -2.89 -8.70 -10.60
C ALA A 249 -4.01 -9.77 -10.60
N GLU A 250 -4.02 -10.65 -9.61
CA GLU A 250 -5.09 -11.64 -9.43
C GLU A 250 -6.44 -10.98 -9.16
N GLY A 251 -6.49 -9.97 -8.29
CA GLY A 251 -7.72 -9.22 -8.02
C GLY A 251 -8.27 -8.52 -9.26
N ILE A 252 -7.40 -7.94 -10.08
CA ILE A 252 -7.79 -7.34 -11.36
C ILE A 252 -8.31 -8.39 -12.34
N THR A 253 -7.65 -9.53 -12.44
CA THR A 253 -8.11 -10.63 -13.33
C THR A 253 -9.49 -11.11 -12.91
N ALA A 254 -9.73 -11.27 -11.63
CA ALA A 254 -11.05 -11.65 -11.10
C ALA A 254 -12.12 -10.57 -11.40
N LEU A 255 -11.78 -9.30 -11.31
CA LEU A 255 -12.69 -8.21 -11.68
C LEU A 255 -13.04 -8.24 -13.15
N LEU A 256 -12.04 -8.33 -14.03
CA LEU A 256 -12.25 -8.24 -15.47
C LEU A 256 -12.98 -9.46 -16.02
N VAL A 257 -12.57 -10.66 -15.63
CA VAL A 257 -13.11 -11.91 -16.18
C VAL A 257 -14.39 -12.36 -15.46
N ASP A 258 -14.40 -12.29 -14.14
CA ASP A 258 -15.47 -12.85 -13.31
C ASP A 258 -16.38 -11.79 -12.68
N ARG A 259 -16.11 -10.50 -12.91
CA ARG A 259 -16.83 -9.38 -12.29
C ARG A 259 -16.82 -9.42 -10.76
N GLU A 260 -15.72 -9.90 -10.18
CA GLU A 260 -15.53 -9.95 -8.75
C GLU A 260 -14.92 -8.63 -8.25
N ASN A 261 -15.73 -7.82 -7.59
CA ASN A 261 -15.32 -6.52 -7.05
C ASN A 261 -14.89 -6.68 -5.59
N ARG A 262 -13.65 -7.11 -5.39
CA ARG A 262 -13.09 -7.34 -4.05
C ARG A 262 -12.85 -6.02 -3.33
N ALA A 263 -13.06 -6.04 -2.02
CA ALA A 263 -12.71 -4.92 -1.14
C ALA A 263 -11.60 -5.33 -0.19
N ASP A 264 -10.82 -4.35 0.26
CA ASP A 264 -9.87 -4.54 1.35
C ASP A 264 -10.59 -4.57 2.72
N GLU A 265 -9.82 -4.73 3.80
CA GLU A 265 -10.35 -4.75 5.17
C GLU A 265 -11.00 -3.43 5.60
N ASN A 266 -10.72 -2.33 4.92
CA ASN A 266 -11.31 -1.01 5.14
C ASN A 266 -12.57 -0.77 4.27
N GLY A 267 -12.98 -1.76 3.49
CA GLY A 267 -14.12 -1.67 2.59
C GLY A 267 -13.85 -0.92 1.28
N THR A 268 -12.58 -0.64 0.94
CA THR A 268 -12.22 -0.02 -0.33
C THR A 268 -12.22 -1.08 -1.44
N ALA A 269 -13.08 -0.90 -2.42
CA ALA A 269 -13.22 -1.84 -3.53
C ALA A 269 -12.23 -1.56 -4.66
N ILE A 270 -11.84 -2.61 -5.39
CA ILE A 270 -10.94 -2.49 -6.56
C ILE A 270 -11.51 -1.50 -7.57
N LEU A 271 -12.81 -1.54 -7.82
CA LEU A 271 -13.43 -0.70 -8.84
C LEU A 271 -13.36 0.81 -8.48
N GLN A 272 -13.28 1.14 -7.18
CA GLN A 272 -13.00 2.51 -6.74
C GLN A 272 -11.60 2.95 -7.19
N TYR A 273 -10.59 2.11 -7.02
CA TYR A 273 -9.22 2.40 -7.45
C TYR A 273 -9.13 2.51 -8.98
N VAL A 274 -9.82 1.62 -9.70
CA VAL A 274 -9.87 1.66 -11.17
C VAL A 274 -10.43 3.00 -11.65
N TYR A 275 -11.45 3.52 -11.00
CA TYR A 275 -12.01 4.84 -11.30
C TYR A 275 -11.05 5.97 -10.89
N GLN A 276 -10.55 5.92 -9.68
CA GLN A 276 -9.76 7.01 -9.07
C GLN A 276 -8.45 7.25 -9.82
N PHE A 277 -7.81 6.20 -10.31
CA PHE A 277 -6.52 6.28 -10.99
C PHE A 277 -6.62 6.13 -12.51
N ALA A 278 -7.82 6.34 -13.07
CA ALA A 278 -8.06 6.24 -14.50
C ALA A 278 -7.46 7.40 -15.28
N GLY A 279 -7.11 7.14 -16.54
CA GLY A 279 -6.87 8.18 -17.55
C GLY A 279 -5.46 8.77 -17.55
N TYR A 280 -4.51 8.19 -16.83
CA TYR A 280 -3.10 8.58 -16.93
C TYR A 280 -2.38 7.82 -18.03
N ASP A 281 -1.39 8.47 -18.65
CA ASP A 281 -0.48 7.79 -19.56
C ASP A 281 0.37 6.76 -18.81
N THR A 282 0.73 5.69 -19.47
CA THR A 282 1.61 4.66 -18.91
C THR A 282 2.70 4.29 -19.93
N PRO A 283 3.85 3.78 -19.48
CA PRO A 283 4.91 3.32 -20.39
C PRO A 283 4.61 1.95 -21.00
N PHE A 284 3.45 1.36 -20.74
CA PHE A 284 3.11 0.01 -21.17
C PHE A 284 2.28 0.02 -22.45
N ASN A 285 2.55 -0.95 -23.34
CA ASN A 285 1.82 -1.15 -24.59
C ASN A 285 1.16 -2.53 -24.58
N PRO A 286 -0.07 -2.60 -24.13
CA PRO A 286 -0.80 -3.85 -24.09
C PRO A 286 -1.17 -4.38 -25.48
#